data_758ff5983cf0d386d4243f63237d46a7
#
_entry.id   758ff5983cf0d386d4243f63237d46a7
#
_cell.length_a   1.000
_cell.length_b   1.000
_cell.length_c   1.000
_cell.angle_alpha   90.00
_cell.angle_beta   90.00
_cell.angle_gamma   90.00
#
_symmetry.space_group_name_H-M   'P 1'
#
loop_
_entity.id
_entity.type
_entity.pdbx_description
1 polymer ?
#
loop_
_entity_poly.entity_id
_entity_poly.type
_entity_poly.pdbx_seq_one_letter_code
_entity_poly.pdbx_strand_id
1 'polypeptide(L)'
;MNPWTALATIADDVAAQAEQTMLNIKTAMEKAGFQLEDVVRTHYILPRVEDFPACWPVLRKYFGTIRPASTMFEARLADPRMKIEIEVTGKKRGAR
;
A
#
# COMPACT_ATOMS: atom_id res chain seq x y z
N MET A 1 15.98 6.84 -0.76
CA MET A 1 15.16 7.78 -1.57
C MET A 1 14.22 8.52 -0.63
N ASN A 2 14.21 9.84 -0.70
CA ASN A 2 13.28 10.60 0.13
C ASN A 2 11.92 10.72 -0.57
N PRO A 3 10.84 11.01 0.17
CA PRO A 3 9.48 11.05 -0.40
C PRO A 3 9.32 12.05 -1.54
N TRP A 4 10.02 13.17 -1.47
CA TRP A 4 9.88 14.20 -2.49
C TRP A 4 10.51 13.77 -3.81
N THR A 5 11.61 13.03 -3.77
CA THR A 5 12.22 12.46 -4.97
C THR A 5 11.29 11.43 -5.60
N ALA A 6 10.65 10.60 -4.77
CA ALA A 6 9.70 9.62 -5.26
C ALA A 6 8.51 10.28 -5.96
N LEU A 7 8.02 11.42 -5.44
CA LEU A 7 6.91 12.13 -6.05
C LEU A 7 7.20 12.60 -7.47
N ALA A 8 8.48 12.90 -7.78
CA ALA A 8 8.85 13.35 -9.11
C ALA A 8 8.66 12.28 -10.18
N THR A 9 8.58 11.00 -9.78
CA THR A 9 8.50 9.88 -10.72
C THR A 9 7.20 9.08 -10.58
N ILE A 10 6.15 9.68 -9.98
CA ILE A 10 4.88 9.00 -9.81
C ILE A 10 4.27 8.65 -11.18
N ALA A 11 3.91 7.38 -11.35
CA ALA A 11 3.18 6.93 -12.52
C ALA A 11 1.77 7.53 -12.52
N ASP A 12 1.20 7.74 -13.71
CA ASP A 12 -0.12 8.35 -13.83
C ASP A 12 -1.26 7.33 -13.69
N ASP A 13 -0.94 6.06 -13.58
CA ASP A 13 -1.93 4.98 -13.47
C ASP A 13 -2.04 4.53 -12.00
N VAL A 14 -3.27 4.42 -11.49
CA VAL A 14 -3.48 4.07 -10.08
C VAL A 14 -2.98 2.66 -9.76
N ALA A 15 -3.13 1.70 -10.68
CA ALA A 15 -2.64 0.35 -10.46
C ALA A 15 -1.11 0.32 -10.38
N ALA A 16 -0.44 1.10 -11.23
CA ALA A 16 1.03 1.21 -11.18
C ALA A 16 1.47 1.88 -9.88
N GLN A 17 0.74 2.88 -9.40
CA GLN A 17 1.04 3.49 -8.11
C GLN A 17 0.88 2.49 -6.98
N ALA A 18 -0.17 1.67 -7.01
CA ALA A 18 -0.39 0.62 -6.01
C ALA A 18 0.75 -0.39 -6.03
N GLU A 19 1.20 -0.80 -7.21
CA GLU A 19 2.32 -1.76 -7.33
C GLU A 19 3.59 -1.19 -6.70
N GLN A 20 3.93 0.04 -7.04
CA GLN A 20 5.15 0.67 -6.49
C GLN A 20 5.04 0.84 -4.98
N THR A 21 3.86 1.23 -4.50
CA THR A 21 3.62 1.40 -3.07
C THR A 21 3.80 0.07 -2.33
N MET A 22 3.26 -1.01 -2.86
CA MET A 22 3.41 -2.33 -2.23
C MET A 22 4.85 -2.81 -2.22
N LEU A 23 5.60 -2.55 -3.29
CA LEU A 23 7.03 -2.86 -3.30
C LEU A 23 7.77 -2.09 -2.21
N ASN A 24 7.47 -0.81 -2.06
CA ASN A 24 8.10 0.02 -1.04
C ASN A 24 7.75 -0.48 0.37
N ILE A 25 6.49 -0.84 0.60
CA ILE A 25 6.04 -1.38 1.89
C ILE A 25 6.75 -2.69 2.20
N LYS A 26 6.81 -3.60 1.23
CA LYS A 26 7.47 -4.88 1.42
C LYS A 26 8.94 -4.68 1.78
N THR A 27 9.63 -3.81 1.06
CA THR A 27 11.04 -3.52 1.32
C THR A 27 11.24 -2.93 2.72
N ALA A 28 10.39 -1.97 3.09
CA ALA A 28 10.49 -1.33 4.40
C ALA A 28 10.24 -2.32 5.53
N MET A 29 9.25 -3.19 5.37
CA MET A 29 8.93 -4.20 6.37
C MET A 29 10.08 -5.19 6.53
N GLU A 30 10.66 -5.65 5.42
CA GLU A 30 11.78 -6.60 5.49
C GLU A 30 12.98 -5.99 6.18
N LYS A 31 13.27 -4.71 5.92
CA LYS A 31 14.34 -4.00 6.61
C LYS A 31 14.09 -3.89 8.11
N ALA A 32 12.83 -3.82 8.51
CA ALA A 32 12.45 -3.74 9.91
C ALA A 32 12.31 -5.13 10.56
N GLY A 33 12.58 -6.20 9.83
CA GLY A 33 12.49 -7.54 10.36
C GLY A 33 11.12 -8.18 10.28
N PHE A 34 10.22 -7.61 9.47
CA PHE A 34 8.87 -8.14 9.27
C PHE A 34 8.74 -8.79 7.91
N GLN A 35 7.72 -9.63 7.77
CA GLN A 35 7.29 -10.19 6.49
C GLN A 35 5.89 -9.68 6.16
N LEU A 36 5.47 -9.76 4.89
CA LEU A 36 4.10 -9.38 4.54
C LEU A 36 3.06 -10.18 5.31
N GLU A 37 3.37 -11.43 5.64
CA GLU A 37 2.49 -12.29 6.43
C GLU A 37 2.22 -11.73 7.83
N ASP A 38 3.03 -10.80 8.29
CA ASP A 38 2.84 -10.16 9.59
C ASP A 38 1.84 -9.01 9.54
N VAL A 39 1.37 -8.62 8.35
CA VAL A 39 0.38 -7.54 8.22
C VAL A 39 -0.96 -8.03 8.76
N VAL A 40 -1.51 -7.26 9.70
CA VAL A 40 -2.80 -7.59 10.33
C VAL A 40 -3.89 -6.61 9.92
N ARG A 41 -3.53 -5.42 9.43
CA ARG A 41 -4.50 -4.41 9.02
C ARG A 41 -3.93 -3.54 7.92
N THR A 42 -4.80 -3.17 6.96
CA THR A 42 -4.45 -2.23 5.90
C THR A 42 -5.49 -1.13 5.84
N HIS A 43 -5.04 0.08 5.51
CA HIS A 43 -5.91 1.19 5.17
C HIS A 43 -5.56 1.65 3.76
N TYR A 44 -6.58 1.84 2.93
CA TYR A 44 -6.43 2.35 1.57
C TYR A 44 -7.10 3.70 1.50
N ILE A 45 -6.39 4.72 1.05
CA ILE A 45 -6.92 6.08 0.96
C ILE A 45 -6.82 6.51 -0.49
N LEU A 46 -7.96 6.86 -1.11
CA LEU A 46 -8.01 7.26 -2.51
C LEU A 46 -8.83 8.54 -2.65
N PRO A 47 -8.36 9.50 -3.47
CA PRO A 47 -9.18 10.67 -3.81
C PRO A 47 -10.45 10.31 -4.57
N ARG A 48 -10.43 9.19 -5.32
CA ARG A 48 -11.56 8.71 -6.10
C ARG A 48 -11.78 7.23 -5.81
N VAL A 49 -12.89 6.93 -5.16
CA VAL A 49 -13.20 5.53 -4.82
C VAL A 49 -13.33 4.66 -6.08
N GLU A 50 -13.74 5.26 -7.20
CA GLU A 50 -13.89 4.54 -8.47
C GLU A 50 -12.58 3.93 -8.97
N ASP A 51 -11.45 4.43 -8.50
CA ASP A 51 -10.14 3.91 -8.91
C ASP A 51 -9.75 2.64 -8.16
N PHE A 52 -10.45 2.31 -7.06
CA PHE A 52 -10.04 1.20 -6.20
C PHE A 52 -10.09 -0.17 -6.88
N PRO A 53 -11.15 -0.51 -7.64
CA PRO A 53 -11.18 -1.84 -8.28
C PRO A 53 -9.99 -2.11 -9.20
N ALA A 54 -9.42 -1.09 -9.83
CA ALA A 54 -8.24 -1.26 -10.68
C ALA A 54 -7.02 -1.73 -9.89
N CYS A 55 -6.99 -1.52 -8.58
CA CYS A 55 -5.88 -1.91 -7.72
C CYS A 55 -6.03 -3.34 -7.19
N TRP A 56 -7.22 -3.95 -7.29
CA TRP A 56 -7.46 -5.27 -6.69
C TRP A 56 -6.50 -6.37 -7.17
N PRO A 57 -6.15 -6.46 -8.47
CA PRO A 57 -5.18 -7.48 -8.89
C PRO A 57 -3.82 -7.32 -8.21
N VAL A 58 -3.37 -6.06 -8.02
CA VAL A 58 -2.12 -5.79 -7.33
C VAL A 58 -2.21 -6.23 -5.87
N LEU A 59 -3.28 -5.82 -5.19
CA LEU A 59 -3.46 -6.15 -3.78
C LEU A 59 -3.60 -7.65 -3.57
N ARG A 60 -4.28 -8.33 -4.49
CA ARG A 60 -4.41 -9.78 -4.43
C ARG A 60 -3.05 -10.48 -4.60
N LYS A 61 -2.21 -9.93 -5.47
CA LYS A 61 -0.87 -10.49 -5.67
C LYS A 61 -0.05 -10.47 -4.38
N TYR A 62 -0.14 -9.38 -3.61
CA TYR A 62 0.66 -9.24 -2.39
C TYR A 62 -0.01 -9.85 -1.16
N PHE A 63 -1.33 -9.73 -1.04
CA PHE A 63 -2.04 -10.11 0.19
C PHE A 63 -2.98 -11.31 0.04
N GLY A 64 -3.02 -11.95 -1.12
CA GLY A 64 -4.06 -12.93 -1.47
C GLY A 64 -4.37 -13.98 -0.43
N THR A 65 -3.37 -14.51 0.26
CA THR A 65 -3.57 -15.54 1.29
C THR A 65 -3.45 -14.98 2.70
N ILE A 66 -3.05 -13.74 2.86
CA ILE A 66 -2.78 -13.14 4.18
C ILE A 66 -4.06 -12.63 4.82
N ARG A 67 -4.92 -12.02 4.02
CA ARG A 67 -6.26 -11.54 4.40
C ARG A 67 -6.26 -10.64 5.63
N PRO A 68 -5.52 -9.53 5.60
CA PRO A 68 -5.57 -8.59 6.72
C PRO A 68 -6.94 -7.91 6.78
N ALA A 69 -7.30 -7.41 7.96
CA ALA A 69 -8.46 -6.53 8.07
C ALA A 69 -8.20 -5.26 7.26
N SER A 70 -9.18 -4.83 6.47
CA SER A 70 -8.96 -3.74 5.53
C SER A 70 -10.08 -2.70 5.61
N THR A 71 -9.69 -1.42 5.49
CA THR A 71 -10.64 -0.30 5.40
C THR A 71 -10.20 0.60 4.27
N MET A 72 -11.16 1.10 3.50
CA MET A 72 -10.90 2.05 2.42
C MET A 72 -11.58 3.38 2.76
N PHE A 73 -10.83 4.47 2.60
CA PHE A 73 -11.32 5.83 2.79
C PHE A 73 -11.23 6.61 1.50
N GLU A 74 -12.21 7.44 1.23
CA GLU A 74 -12.09 8.43 0.16
C GLU A 74 -11.66 9.73 0.79
N ALA A 75 -10.48 10.24 0.39
CA ALA A 75 -9.94 11.46 0.94
C ALA A 75 -8.90 12.05 -0.01
N ARG A 76 -8.71 13.36 0.09
CA ARG A 76 -7.68 14.05 -0.69
C ARG A 76 -6.31 13.69 -0.15
N LEU A 77 -5.36 13.50 -1.07
CA LEU A 77 -3.96 13.22 -0.71
C LEU A 77 -3.11 14.47 -0.86
N ALA A 78 -1.88 14.41 -0.34
CA ALA A 78 -1.00 15.57 -0.25
C ALA A 78 -0.60 16.13 -1.61
N ASP A 79 -0.46 15.26 -2.62
CA ASP A 79 -0.07 15.65 -3.98
C ASP A 79 -1.21 15.21 -4.92
N PRO A 80 -1.71 16.11 -5.80
CA PRO A 80 -2.82 15.76 -6.69
C PRO A 80 -2.49 14.65 -7.69
N ARG A 81 -1.21 14.33 -7.89
CA ARG A 81 -0.82 13.20 -8.75
C ARG A 81 -0.98 11.86 -8.05
N MET A 82 -1.06 11.85 -6.72
CA MET A 82 -1.23 10.61 -5.95
C MET A 82 -2.67 10.15 -6.03
N LYS A 83 -2.87 8.92 -6.48
CA LYS A 83 -4.20 8.34 -6.65
C LYS A 83 -4.52 7.29 -5.60
N ILE A 84 -3.55 6.86 -4.83
CA ILE A 84 -3.75 5.91 -3.75
C ILE A 84 -2.63 6.06 -2.71
N GLU A 85 -3.00 5.91 -1.44
CA GLU A 85 -2.07 5.76 -0.34
C GLU A 85 -2.44 4.48 0.41
N ILE A 86 -1.43 3.68 0.80
CA ILE A 86 -1.64 2.42 1.49
C ILE A 86 -0.87 2.46 2.80
N GLU A 87 -1.58 2.19 3.91
CA GLU A 87 -0.98 2.08 5.23
C GLU A 87 -1.15 0.66 5.73
N VAL A 88 -0.12 0.11 6.33
CA VAL A 88 -0.18 -1.24 6.90
C VAL A 88 0.24 -1.21 8.36
N THR A 89 -0.36 -2.11 9.14
CA THR A 89 0.06 -2.39 10.52
C THR A 89 0.56 -3.82 10.54
N GLY A 90 1.79 -4.01 10.97
CA GLY A 90 2.38 -5.33 11.13
C GLY A 90 2.46 -5.73 12.59
N LYS A 91 2.32 -7.02 12.85
CA LYS A 91 2.45 -7.57 14.19
C LYS A 91 3.38 -8.78 14.13
N LYS A 92 4.44 -8.75 14.93
CA LYS A 92 5.41 -9.80 14.97
C LYS A 92 4.84 -11.04 15.64
N ARG A 93 5.00 -12.21 15.01
CA ARG A 93 4.42 -13.45 15.50
C ARG A 93 5.40 -14.34 16.26
N GLY A 94 6.66 -14.17 16.03
CA GLY A 94 7.66 -15.18 16.40
C GLY A 94 8.00 -15.30 17.88
N ALA A 95 7.55 -14.39 18.71
CA ALA A 95 7.97 -14.32 20.10
C ALA A 95 7.03 -15.06 21.05
N ARG A 96 6.55 -16.18 20.65
CA ARG A 96 5.65 -16.97 21.50
C ARG A 96 6.41 -17.93 22.39
#